data_553de46227b1cd108fb2c15579adbd21
#
_entry.id   553de46227b1cd108fb2c15579adbd21
#
_cell.length_a   1.000
_cell.length_b   1.000
_cell.length_c   1.000
_cell.angle_alpha   90.00
_cell.angle_beta   90.00
_cell.angle_gamma   90.00
#
_symmetry.space_group_name_H-M   'P 1'
#
loop_
_entity.id
_entity.type
_entity.pdbx_description
1 polymer ?
#
loop_
_entity_poly.entity_id
_entity_poly.type
_entity_poly.pdbx_seq_one_letter_code
_entity_poly.pdbx_strand_id
1 'polypeptide(L)'
;VAEWLRAREVDTVTIVGFMTNNCDLATAAEAEALGFATEILSDATGAIHLANQAGQVSAQALHATLMVLLQSNFAAVTTTSEWIAAVKSGATLPTSNLVESALQGRSAAAPV
;
A
#
# COMPACT_ATOMS: atom_id res chain seq x y z
N VAL A 1 -1.78 -16.25 -11.94
CA VAL A 1 -2.85 -15.45 -11.29
C VAL A 1 -3.25 -14.27 -12.15
N ALA A 2 -2.30 -13.52 -12.71
CA ALA A 2 -2.61 -12.35 -13.53
C ALA A 2 -3.48 -12.69 -14.74
N GLU A 3 -3.15 -13.76 -15.47
CA GLU A 3 -3.95 -14.22 -16.61
C GLU A 3 -5.36 -14.64 -16.20
N TRP A 4 -5.48 -15.30 -15.06
CA TRP A 4 -6.77 -15.72 -14.52
C TRP A 4 -7.65 -14.51 -14.18
N LEU A 5 -7.06 -13.49 -13.59
CA LEU A 5 -7.75 -12.23 -13.26
C LEU A 5 -8.17 -11.47 -14.51
N ARG A 6 -7.27 -11.35 -15.50
CA ARG A 6 -7.56 -10.66 -16.75
C ARG A 6 -8.66 -11.34 -17.54
N ALA A 7 -8.68 -12.66 -17.55
CA ALA A 7 -9.73 -13.43 -18.22
C ALA A 7 -11.11 -13.17 -17.62
N ARG A 8 -11.18 -12.67 -16.39
CA ARG A 8 -12.41 -12.31 -15.67
C ARG A 8 -12.66 -10.81 -15.63
N GLU A 9 -11.89 -10.06 -16.43
CA GLU A 9 -11.99 -8.60 -16.51
C GLU A 9 -11.79 -7.91 -15.17
N VAL A 10 -10.96 -8.47 -14.30
CA VAL A 10 -10.56 -7.86 -13.03
C VAL A 10 -9.47 -6.85 -13.32
N ASP A 11 -9.68 -5.61 -12.89
CA ASP A 11 -8.72 -4.51 -13.07
C ASP A 11 -8.13 -4.02 -11.75
N THR A 12 -8.69 -4.42 -10.62
CA THR A 12 -8.29 -3.94 -9.30
C THR A 12 -8.09 -5.12 -8.36
N VAL A 13 -6.98 -5.12 -7.62
CA VAL A 13 -6.71 -6.10 -6.58
C VAL A 13 -6.57 -5.40 -5.24
N THR A 14 -7.25 -5.93 -4.23
CA THR A 14 -7.18 -5.43 -2.86
C THR A 14 -6.40 -6.43 -2.03
N ILE A 15 -5.37 -5.96 -1.34
CA ILE A 15 -4.43 -6.79 -0.59
C ILE A 15 -4.71 -6.67 0.90
N VAL A 16 -4.89 -7.81 1.53
CA VAL A 16 -4.99 -7.96 2.99
C VAL A 16 -4.09 -9.11 3.41
N GLY A 17 -3.80 -9.18 4.69
CA GLY A 17 -3.06 -10.30 5.25
C GLY A 17 -1.69 -9.90 5.77
N PHE A 18 -0.90 -10.87 6.07
CA PHE A 18 0.37 -10.75 6.77
C PHE A 18 1.46 -11.42 5.92
N MET A 19 2.61 -10.81 5.72
CA MET A 19 3.23 -9.64 6.38
C MET A 19 3.30 -8.45 5.42
N THR A 20 3.05 -7.25 5.95
CA THR A 20 3.20 -6.01 5.19
C THR A 20 4.59 -5.91 4.55
N ASN A 21 5.61 -6.25 5.30
CA ASN A 21 7.02 -6.12 4.90
C ASN A 21 7.53 -7.22 3.97
N ASN A 22 6.68 -8.14 3.56
CA ASN A 22 7.10 -9.25 2.69
C ASN A 22 6.05 -9.48 1.59
N CYS A 23 5.12 -10.40 1.81
CA CYS A 23 4.16 -10.81 0.76
C CYS A 23 3.29 -9.65 0.29
N ASP A 24 2.83 -8.79 1.18
CA ASP A 24 1.97 -7.66 0.82
C ASP A 24 2.73 -6.67 -0.05
N LEU A 25 3.93 -6.28 0.35
CA LEU A 25 4.80 -5.37 -0.41
C LEU A 25 5.14 -5.95 -1.79
N ALA A 26 5.57 -7.20 -1.83
CA ALA A 26 5.95 -7.85 -3.08
C ALA A 26 4.76 -7.97 -4.04
N THR A 27 3.59 -8.35 -3.52
CA THR A 27 2.37 -8.47 -4.32
C THR A 27 1.93 -7.12 -4.86
N ALA A 28 2.00 -6.06 -4.06
CA ALA A 28 1.63 -4.71 -4.49
C ALA A 28 2.53 -4.23 -5.64
N ALA A 29 3.83 -4.41 -5.52
CA ALA A 29 4.78 -4.01 -6.55
C ALA A 29 4.56 -4.78 -7.86
N GLU A 30 4.35 -6.09 -7.77
CA GLU A 30 4.09 -6.94 -8.93
C GLU A 30 2.76 -6.59 -9.59
N ALA A 31 1.71 -6.41 -8.81
CA ALA A 31 0.38 -6.06 -9.34
C ALA A 31 0.40 -4.72 -10.06
N GLU A 32 1.09 -3.74 -9.51
CA GLU A 32 1.26 -2.43 -10.14
C GLU A 32 2.01 -2.57 -11.47
N ALA A 33 3.12 -3.31 -11.47
CA ALA A 33 3.92 -3.54 -12.67
C ALA A 33 3.12 -4.27 -13.77
N LEU A 34 2.17 -5.12 -13.39
CA LEU A 34 1.31 -5.85 -14.31
C LEU A 34 0.08 -5.03 -14.76
N GLY A 35 -0.05 -3.80 -14.31
CA GLY A 35 -1.10 -2.88 -14.74
C GLY A 35 -2.41 -2.96 -13.97
N PHE A 36 -2.44 -3.65 -12.84
CA PHE A 36 -3.62 -3.65 -11.97
C PHE A 36 -3.65 -2.41 -11.09
N ALA A 37 -4.82 -1.83 -10.88
CA ALA A 37 -5.02 -0.90 -9.79
C ALA A 37 -4.91 -1.70 -8.48
N THR A 38 -4.14 -1.20 -7.54
CA THR A 38 -3.81 -1.94 -6.33
C THR A 38 -4.27 -1.16 -5.10
N GLU A 39 -4.88 -1.85 -4.16
CA GLU A 39 -5.36 -1.28 -2.90
C GLU A 39 -4.80 -2.09 -1.75
N ILE A 40 -4.48 -1.42 -0.63
CA ILE A 40 -4.02 -2.08 0.60
C ILE A 40 -4.84 -1.56 1.77
N LEU A 41 -5.34 -2.48 2.59
CA LEU A 41 -6.09 -2.13 3.79
C LEU A 41 -5.11 -2.06 4.96
N SER A 42 -4.88 -0.85 5.47
CA SER A 42 -3.86 -0.60 6.50
C SER A 42 -4.14 -1.30 7.83
N ASP A 43 -5.40 -1.49 8.17
CA ASP A 43 -5.83 -2.17 9.40
C ASP A 43 -6.09 -3.67 9.23
N ALA A 44 -5.89 -4.19 8.02
CA ALA A 44 -6.03 -5.61 7.71
C ALA A 44 -4.70 -6.21 7.21
N THR A 45 -3.60 -5.51 7.41
CA THR A 45 -2.24 -5.95 7.14
C THR A 45 -1.39 -5.71 8.39
N GLY A 46 -0.23 -6.33 8.46
CA GLY A 46 0.62 -6.16 9.63
C GLY A 46 2.07 -6.55 9.37
N ALA A 47 2.98 -5.95 10.09
CA ALA A 47 4.41 -6.18 9.98
C ALA A 47 4.96 -6.86 11.24
N ILE A 48 6.24 -7.16 11.24
CA ILE A 48 6.97 -7.73 12.38
C ILE A 48 8.15 -6.81 12.76
N HIS A 49 8.68 -7.01 13.97
CA HIS A 49 9.94 -6.39 14.37
C HIS A 49 11.08 -7.01 13.57
N LEU A 50 12.00 -6.21 13.09
CA LEU A 50 13.18 -6.68 12.36
C LEU A 50 14.45 -6.07 12.93
N ALA A 51 15.52 -6.87 12.99
CA ALA A 51 16.85 -6.41 13.33
C ALA A 51 17.89 -7.25 12.58
N ASN A 52 18.90 -6.59 12.07
CA ASN A 52 20.04 -7.22 11.40
C ASN A 52 21.21 -6.22 11.32
N GLN A 53 22.24 -6.52 10.55
CA GLN A 53 23.43 -5.66 10.43
C GLN A 53 23.10 -4.25 9.91
N ALA A 54 21.97 -4.08 9.21
CA ALA A 54 21.58 -2.76 8.68
C ALA A 54 20.93 -1.87 9.74
N GLY A 55 20.43 -2.47 10.83
CA GLY A 55 19.75 -1.72 11.89
C GLY A 55 18.58 -2.47 12.48
N GLN A 56 17.70 -1.74 13.13
CA GLN A 56 16.50 -2.33 13.71
C GLN A 56 15.29 -1.43 13.56
N VAL A 57 14.12 -2.03 13.52
CA VAL A 57 12.85 -1.32 13.35
C VAL A 57 11.74 -2.10 14.04
N SER A 58 10.83 -1.39 14.70
CA SER A 58 9.65 -2.01 15.29
C SER A 58 8.61 -2.35 14.22
N ALA A 59 7.74 -3.29 14.53
CA ALA A 59 6.63 -3.66 13.65
C ALA A 59 5.77 -2.43 13.30
N GLN A 60 5.48 -1.60 14.30
CA GLN A 60 4.65 -0.42 14.13
C GLN A 60 5.29 0.61 13.20
N ALA A 61 6.58 0.88 13.40
CA ALA A 61 7.31 1.84 12.57
C ALA A 61 7.46 1.31 11.13
N LEU A 62 7.75 0.02 10.99
CA LEU A 62 7.89 -0.61 9.68
C LEU A 62 6.57 -0.58 8.91
N HIS A 63 5.46 -0.94 9.55
CA HIS A 63 4.15 -0.92 8.94
C HIS A 63 3.76 0.51 8.51
N ALA A 64 3.89 1.48 9.39
CA ALA A 64 3.57 2.88 9.08
C ALA A 64 4.42 3.41 7.91
N THR A 65 5.71 3.11 7.90
CA THR A 65 6.62 3.49 6.83
C THR A 65 6.21 2.87 5.50
N LEU A 66 5.86 1.58 5.51
CA LEU A 66 5.43 0.87 4.31
C LEU A 66 4.09 1.40 3.78
N MET A 67 3.16 1.80 4.65
CA MET A 67 1.91 2.41 4.20
C MET A 67 2.17 3.70 3.43
N VAL A 68 3.04 4.56 3.95
CA VAL A 68 3.42 5.81 3.28
C VAL A 68 4.13 5.53 1.95
N LEU A 69 5.06 4.58 1.95
CA LEU A 69 5.80 4.19 0.75
C LEU A 69 4.86 3.65 -0.33
N LEU A 70 3.96 2.75 0.04
CA LEU A 70 3.03 2.14 -0.90
C LEU A 70 2.06 3.16 -1.47
N GLN A 71 1.53 4.07 -0.65
CA GLN A 71 0.66 5.15 -1.13
C GLN A 71 1.39 6.06 -2.11
N SER A 72 2.70 6.24 -1.95
CA SER A 72 3.46 7.16 -2.80
C SER A 72 3.59 6.69 -4.24
N ASN A 73 3.50 5.39 -4.49
CA ASN A 73 3.85 4.89 -5.84
C ASN A 73 3.14 3.61 -6.28
N PHE A 74 2.67 2.76 -5.39
CA PHE A 74 2.26 1.41 -5.73
C PHE A 74 0.79 1.11 -5.53
N ALA A 75 0.12 1.76 -4.58
CA ALA A 75 -1.21 1.37 -4.18
C ALA A 75 -2.00 2.52 -3.57
N ALA A 76 -3.32 2.38 -3.54
CA ALA A 76 -4.17 3.20 -2.71
C ALA A 76 -4.27 2.55 -1.33
N VAL A 77 -3.79 3.22 -0.30
CA VAL A 77 -3.81 2.74 1.08
C VAL A 77 -5.00 3.34 1.81
N THR A 78 -5.80 2.49 2.44
CA THR A 78 -7.01 2.94 3.13
C THR A 78 -7.32 2.01 4.30
N THR A 79 -8.25 2.41 5.15
CA THR A 79 -8.78 1.54 6.20
C THR A 79 -9.87 0.64 5.65
N THR A 80 -10.15 -0.45 6.36
CA THR A 80 -11.24 -1.37 5.97
C THR A 80 -12.58 -0.65 5.90
N SER A 81 -12.89 0.23 6.86
CA SER A 81 -14.17 0.94 6.87
C SER A 81 -14.29 1.93 5.70
N GLU A 82 -13.23 2.63 5.36
CA GLU A 82 -13.21 3.52 4.19
C GLU A 82 -13.35 2.73 2.89
N TRP A 83 -12.69 1.58 2.82
CA TRP A 83 -12.80 0.69 1.66
C TRP A 83 -14.23 0.18 1.47
N ILE A 84 -14.88 -0.25 2.56
CA ILE A 84 -16.28 -0.71 2.52
C ILE A 84 -17.19 0.42 2.03
N ALA A 85 -17.00 1.64 2.55
CA ALA A 85 -17.77 2.81 2.13
C ALA A 85 -17.58 3.10 0.63
N ALA A 86 -16.34 3.03 0.15
CA ALA A 86 -16.04 3.25 -1.26
C ALA A 86 -16.68 2.20 -2.16
N VAL A 87 -16.63 0.92 -1.76
CA VAL A 87 -17.28 -0.16 -2.51
C VAL A 87 -18.78 0.04 -2.59
N LYS A 88 -19.41 0.42 -1.48
CA LYS A 88 -20.87 0.64 -1.42
C LYS A 88 -21.32 1.82 -2.26
N SER A 89 -20.54 2.89 -2.29
CA SER A 89 -20.87 4.11 -3.03
C SER A 89 -20.37 4.11 -4.48
N GLY A 90 -19.53 3.16 -4.85
CA GLY A 90 -18.88 3.14 -6.15
C GLY A 90 -17.77 4.19 -6.31
N ALA A 91 -17.30 4.76 -5.21
CA ALA A 91 -16.26 5.78 -5.24
C ALA A 91 -14.88 5.16 -5.44
N THR A 92 -13.99 5.93 -6.09
CA THR A 92 -12.57 5.59 -6.20
C THR A 92 -11.83 6.02 -4.93
N LEU A 93 -10.86 5.20 -4.51
CA LEU A 93 -10.01 5.56 -3.37
C LEU A 93 -8.98 6.61 -3.80
N PRO A 94 -8.62 7.53 -2.90
CA PRO A 94 -7.58 8.51 -3.18
C PRO A 94 -6.24 7.84 -3.44
N THR A 95 -5.54 8.31 -4.46
CA THR A 95 -4.20 7.87 -4.81
C THR A 95 -3.22 9.03 -4.71
N SER A 96 -1.95 8.71 -4.72
CA SER A 96 -0.88 9.69 -4.78
C SER A 96 0.09 9.31 -5.89
N ASN A 97 1.19 10.01 -5.99
CA ASN A 97 2.30 9.65 -6.84
C ASN A 97 3.61 10.08 -6.16
N LEU A 98 4.72 9.61 -6.67
CA LEU A 98 6.01 9.85 -6.04
C LEU A 98 6.36 11.34 -5.96
N VAL A 99 6.05 12.10 -7.00
CA VAL A 99 6.36 13.54 -7.04
C VAL A 99 5.55 14.30 -5.99
N GLU A 100 4.24 14.09 -5.94
CA GLU A 100 3.38 14.73 -4.94
C GLU A 100 3.77 14.33 -3.53
N SER A 101 4.02 13.05 -3.31
CA SER A 101 4.41 12.54 -1.99
C SER A 101 5.76 13.11 -1.54
N ALA A 102 6.71 13.27 -2.46
CA ALA A 102 8.00 13.88 -2.16
C ALA A 102 7.85 15.36 -1.82
N LEU A 103 7.02 16.10 -2.54
CA LEU A 103 6.77 17.51 -2.27
C LEU A 103 6.05 17.70 -0.93
N GLN A 104 5.06 16.88 -0.62
CA GLN A 104 4.38 16.90 0.68
C GLN A 104 5.34 16.55 1.81
N GLY A 105 6.18 15.55 1.62
CA GLY A 105 7.20 15.17 2.59
C GLY A 105 8.20 16.28 2.86
N ARG A 106 8.62 16.99 1.84
CA ARG A 106 9.50 18.14 1.95
C ARG A 106 8.86 19.27 2.75
N SER A 107 7.57 19.53 2.54
CA SER A 107 6.83 20.55 3.28
C SER A 107 6.54 20.15 4.72
N ALA A 108 6.27 18.86 4.95
CA ALA A 108 5.98 18.32 6.27
C ALA A 108 7.24 18.17 7.14
N ALA A 109 8.40 17.90 6.51
CA ALA A 109 9.67 17.93 7.20
C ALA A 109 9.97 19.40 7.54
N ALA A 110 9.67 19.80 8.76
CA ALA A 110 9.77 21.19 9.18
C ALA A 110 11.12 21.77 8.78
N PRO A 111 11.17 23.03 8.35
CA PRO A 111 12.41 23.70 8.05
C PRO A 111 13.26 23.71 9.31
N VAL A 112 14.48 23.32 9.14
CA VAL A 112 15.46 23.25 10.21
C VAL A 112 15.96 24.62 10.55
#